data_51cc782b9e34e1dc57f8b2228e8510a3
#
_entry.id   51cc782b9e34e1dc57f8b2228e8510a3
#
_cell.length_a   1.000
_cell.length_b   1.000
_cell.length_c   1.000
_cell.angle_alpha   90.00
_cell.angle_beta   90.00
_cell.angle_gamma   90.00
#
_symmetry.space_group_name_H-M   'P 1'
#
loop_
_entity.id
_entity.type
_entity.pdbx_description
1 polymer ?
#
loop_
_entity_poly.entity_id
_entity_poly.type
_entity_poly.pdbx_seq_one_letter_code
_entity_poly.pdbx_strand_id
1 'polypeptide(L)'
;VNVTGQILPIQKICDMAHAKGVEVMVDGAHAVAHFEFNLPDLHCDYYGASLHKWLAVPLGVGMLYVKPEHVKKIWPVFAENETNAKGIERLNHLGTNPVHAHLAIQDAVNFYLKLGPSRKEARLRYLQQYWTKQVRNIPGIQVNTPEDSMRHCAIANVGIDTLKPAELAKRLMDDYQIYT
;
A
#
# COMPACT_ATOMS: atom_id res chain seq x y z
N VAL A 1 -1.34 -2.04 -7.07
CA VAL A 1 -0.39 -3.11 -7.45
C VAL A 1 1.02 -2.55 -7.39
N ASN A 2 1.87 -3.09 -6.52
CA ASN A 2 3.21 -2.53 -6.27
C ASN A 2 4.16 -2.67 -7.47
N VAL A 3 3.98 -3.68 -8.31
CA VAL A 3 4.86 -3.92 -9.48
C VAL A 3 4.59 -2.91 -10.59
N THR A 4 3.33 -2.65 -10.90
CA THR A 4 2.93 -1.78 -12.03
C THR A 4 2.57 -0.36 -11.60
N GLY A 5 2.44 -0.09 -10.31
CA GLY A 5 1.95 1.19 -9.79
C GLY A 5 0.44 1.42 -9.99
N GLN A 6 -0.29 0.41 -10.51
CA GLN A 6 -1.71 0.55 -10.78
C GLN A 6 -2.55 0.61 -9.50
N ILE A 7 -3.40 1.62 -9.37
CA ILE A 7 -4.45 1.70 -8.36
C ILE A 7 -5.67 0.98 -8.90
N LEU A 8 -6.13 -0.04 -8.16
CA LEU A 8 -7.31 -0.83 -8.51
C LEU A 8 -8.60 -0.17 -8.00
N PRO A 9 -9.73 -0.32 -8.68
CA PRO A 9 -11.04 0.18 -8.24
C PRO A 9 -11.62 -0.73 -7.13
N ILE A 10 -11.05 -0.66 -5.93
CA ILE A 10 -11.32 -1.59 -4.83
C ILE A 10 -12.81 -1.64 -4.46
N GLN A 11 -13.46 -0.48 -4.30
CA GLN A 11 -14.89 -0.43 -3.99
C GLN A 11 -15.71 -1.26 -4.99
N LYS A 12 -15.50 -1.04 -6.28
CA LYS A 12 -16.21 -1.79 -7.32
C LYS A 12 -15.94 -3.30 -7.27
N ILE A 13 -14.70 -3.68 -6.96
CA ILE A 13 -14.31 -5.09 -6.80
C ILE A 13 -15.04 -5.70 -5.61
N CYS A 14 -15.08 -5.00 -4.47
CA CYS A 14 -15.79 -5.43 -3.28
C CYS A 14 -17.29 -5.60 -3.54
N ASP A 15 -17.94 -4.60 -4.15
CA ASP A 15 -19.37 -4.64 -4.47
C ASP A 15 -19.71 -5.84 -5.40
N MET A 16 -18.86 -6.11 -6.39
CA MET A 16 -19.05 -7.26 -7.28
C MET A 16 -18.85 -8.60 -6.56
N ALA A 17 -17.91 -8.70 -5.63
CA ALA A 17 -17.67 -9.90 -4.84
C ALA A 17 -18.81 -10.14 -3.85
N HIS A 18 -19.24 -9.10 -3.14
CA HIS A 18 -20.36 -9.16 -2.19
C HIS A 18 -21.67 -9.57 -2.88
N ALA A 19 -21.91 -9.13 -4.11
CA ALA A 19 -23.06 -9.59 -4.91
C ALA A 19 -23.04 -11.11 -5.19
N LYS A 20 -21.90 -11.75 -4.96
CA LYS A 20 -21.71 -13.22 -5.05
C LYS A 20 -21.53 -13.90 -3.68
N GLY A 21 -21.69 -13.18 -2.57
CA GLY A 21 -21.49 -13.69 -1.22
C GLY A 21 -20.03 -13.94 -0.87
N VAL A 22 -19.08 -13.29 -1.55
CA VAL A 22 -17.64 -13.46 -1.34
C VAL A 22 -17.08 -12.28 -0.55
N GLU A 23 -16.39 -12.56 0.55
CA GLU A 23 -15.65 -11.58 1.35
C GLU A 23 -14.36 -11.15 0.64
N VAL A 24 -13.93 -9.91 0.86
CA VAL A 24 -12.73 -9.34 0.20
C VAL A 24 -11.72 -8.88 1.22
N MET A 25 -10.51 -9.40 1.10
CA MET A 25 -9.32 -8.89 1.79
C MET A 25 -8.48 -8.05 0.82
N VAL A 26 -8.14 -6.84 1.24
CA VAL A 26 -7.30 -5.92 0.48
C VAL A 26 -5.90 -5.90 1.07
N ASP A 27 -4.89 -6.22 0.26
CA ASP A 27 -3.51 -5.90 0.56
C ASP A 27 -3.24 -4.44 0.18
N GLY A 28 -3.32 -3.56 1.17
CA GLY A 28 -3.07 -2.14 1.06
C GLY A 28 -1.66 -1.72 1.48
N ALA A 29 -0.69 -2.63 1.49
CA ALA A 29 0.67 -2.39 1.96
C ALA A 29 1.35 -1.17 1.32
N HIS A 30 0.96 -0.81 0.09
CA HIS A 30 1.46 0.37 -0.63
C HIS A 30 0.44 1.50 -0.78
N ALA A 31 -0.64 1.53 0.01
CA ALA A 31 -1.67 2.55 -0.15
C ALA A 31 -1.69 3.58 0.98
N VAL A 32 -1.58 3.14 2.24
CA VAL A 32 -1.63 4.03 3.42
C VAL A 32 -0.54 5.10 3.33
N ALA A 33 -0.93 6.36 3.42
CA ALA A 33 -0.08 7.54 3.30
C ALA A 33 0.66 7.70 1.95
N HIS A 34 0.35 6.87 0.95
CA HIS A 34 0.82 7.01 -0.43
C HIS A 34 -0.09 7.96 -1.20
N PHE A 35 -1.39 7.77 -1.09
CA PHE A 35 -2.44 8.64 -1.63
C PHE A 35 -3.63 8.67 -0.66
N GLU A 36 -4.52 9.65 -0.83
CA GLU A 36 -5.68 9.81 0.05
C GLU A 36 -6.81 8.87 -0.37
N PHE A 37 -7.37 8.18 0.60
CA PHE A 37 -8.58 7.38 0.48
C PHE A 37 -9.24 7.24 1.85
N ASN A 38 -10.52 6.90 1.87
CA ASN A 38 -11.25 6.62 3.09
C ASN A 38 -11.55 5.12 3.17
N LEU A 39 -11.09 4.46 4.21
CA LEU A 39 -11.19 3.01 4.35
C LEU A 39 -12.65 2.48 4.29
N PRO A 40 -13.63 3.12 4.95
CA PRO A 40 -15.04 2.73 4.81
C PRO A 40 -15.55 2.71 3.37
N ASP A 41 -15.10 3.64 2.53
CA ASP A 41 -15.57 3.75 1.14
C ASP A 41 -15.05 2.61 0.23
N LEU A 42 -14.07 1.85 0.70
CA LEU A 42 -13.56 0.69 -0.05
C LEU A 42 -14.50 -0.52 0.03
N HIS A 43 -15.41 -0.56 1.00
CA HIS A 43 -16.34 -1.66 1.28
C HIS A 43 -15.66 -3.01 1.57
N CYS A 44 -14.34 -3.08 1.74
CA CYS A 44 -13.64 -4.33 2.01
C CYS A 44 -13.94 -4.89 3.40
N ASP A 45 -13.87 -6.21 3.54
CA ASP A 45 -14.12 -6.91 4.80
C ASP A 45 -12.88 -6.95 5.70
N TYR A 46 -11.71 -6.99 5.05
CA TYR A 46 -10.40 -6.99 5.69
C TYR A 46 -9.46 -6.08 4.93
N TYR A 47 -8.56 -5.41 5.65
CA TYR A 47 -7.55 -4.56 5.02
C TYR A 47 -6.23 -4.65 5.79
N GLY A 48 -5.18 -5.10 5.12
CA GLY A 48 -3.83 -5.15 5.66
C GLY A 48 -2.95 -4.04 5.09
N ALA A 49 -2.11 -3.42 5.93
CA ALA A 49 -1.15 -2.41 5.46
C ALA A 49 0.17 -2.47 6.19
N SER A 50 1.24 -2.09 5.48
CA SER A 50 2.59 -1.92 6.02
C SER A 50 2.84 -0.45 6.32
N LEU A 51 2.88 -0.07 7.60
CA LEU A 51 3.01 1.33 8.00
C LEU A 51 4.44 1.86 7.85
N HIS A 52 5.43 0.97 7.79
CA HIS A 52 6.84 1.32 7.57
C HIS A 52 7.16 1.76 6.12
N LYS A 53 6.21 1.69 5.18
CA LYS A 53 6.41 2.14 3.79
C LYS A 53 6.15 3.64 3.67
N TRP A 54 5.00 4.03 3.18
CA TRP A 54 4.71 5.44 2.85
C TRP A 54 4.38 6.32 4.06
N LEU A 55 3.96 5.73 5.19
CA LEU A 55 3.79 6.45 6.45
C LEU A 55 5.12 6.65 7.19
N ALA A 56 6.18 5.89 6.80
CA ALA A 56 7.54 5.99 7.35
C ALA A 56 7.66 5.69 8.85
N VAL A 57 6.84 4.78 9.37
CA VAL A 57 7.03 4.18 10.70
C VAL A 57 8.27 3.27 10.66
N PRO A 58 8.97 3.01 11.77
CA PRO A 58 10.05 2.01 11.82
C PRO A 58 9.63 0.64 11.30
N LEU A 59 10.58 -0.14 10.79
CA LEU A 59 10.33 -1.47 10.23
C LEU A 59 9.60 -2.39 11.22
N GLY A 60 8.78 -3.28 10.67
CA GLY A 60 8.07 -4.32 11.44
C GLY A 60 6.68 -3.90 11.93
N VAL A 61 6.21 -2.70 11.59
CA VAL A 61 4.88 -2.23 11.97
C VAL A 61 3.91 -2.30 10.81
N GLY A 62 2.75 -2.88 11.06
CA GLY A 62 1.63 -2.94 10.14
C GLY A 62 0.31 -2.70 10.84
N MET A 63 -0.77 -2.71 10.08
CA MET A 63 -2.12 -2.68 10.60
C MET A 63 -3.00 -3.71 9.90
N LEU A 64 -3.97 -4.24 10.64
CA LEU A 64 -5.05 -5.05 10.10
C LEU A 64 -6.38 -4.42 10.52
N TYR A 65 -7.18 -4.07 9.52
CA TYR A 65 -8.59 -3.75 9.72
C TYR A 65 -9.44 -4.98 9.46
N VAL A 66 -10.44 -5.18 10.29
CA VAL A 66 -11.44 -6.25 10.16
C VAL A 66 -12.80 -5.63 10.41
N LYS A 67 -13.76 -5.85 9.53
CA LYS A 67 -15.14 -5.46 9.81
C LYS A 67 -15.63 -6.06 11.11
N PRO A 68 -16.36 -5.32 11.97
CA PRO A 68 -16.79 -5.79 13.28
C PRO A 68 -17.53 -7.14 13.27
N GLU A 69 -18.37 -7.37 12.27
CA GLU A 69 -19.12 -8.61 12.09
C GLU A 69 -18.25 -9.84 11.80
N HIS A 70 -17.01 -9.62 11.30
CA HIS A 70 -16.09 -10.68 10.96
C HIS A 70 -15.07 -11.00 12.05
N VAL A 71 -14.91 -10.15 13.05
CA VAL A 71 -13.93 -10.35 14.14
C VAL A 71 -14.11 -11.73 14.81
N LYS A 72 -15.35 -12.15 15.02
CA LYS A 72 -15.66 -13.45 15.67
C LYS A 72 -15.29 -14.67 14.81
N LYS A 73 -15.17 -14.51 13.49
CA LYS A 73 -14.82 -15.59 12.57
C LYS A 73 -13.33 -15.90 12.56
N ILE A 74 -12.51 -14.95 12.99
CA ILE A 74 -11.05 -15.07 12.93
C ILE A 74 -10.54 -15.72 14.20
N TRP A 75 -9.67 -16.71 14.04
CA TRP A 75 -8.96 -17.32 15.15
C TRP A 75 -7.76 -16.46 15.55
N PRO A 76 -7.54 -16.22 16.87
CA PRO A 76 -6.32 -15.56 17.31
C PRO A 76 -5.10 -16.44 17.00
N VAL A 77 -3.95 -15.81 16.75
CA VAL A 77 -2.69 -16.52 16.46
C VAL A 77 -2.21 -17.32 17.66
N PHE A 78 -2.40 -16.77 18.87
CA PHE A 78 -2.10 -17.46 20.11
C PHE A 78 -3.37 -17.75 20.88
N ALA A 79 -3.40 -18.90 21.56
CA ALA A 79 -4.47 -19.23 22.48
C ALA A 79 -4.47 -18.24 23.65
N GLU A 80 -5.61 -17.62 23.89
CA GLU A 80 -5.84 -16.76 25.06
C GLU A 80 -6.83 -17.41 26.01
N ASN A 81 -6.60 -17.19 27.31
CA ASN A 81 -7.50 -17.67 28.35
C ASN A 81 -8.84 -16.94 28.39
N GLU A 82 -8.92 -15.76 27.78
CA GLU A 82 -10.13 -14.95 27.73
C GLU A 82 -10.87 -15.13 26.41
N THR A 83 -11.74 -16.11 26.36
CA THR A 83 -12.73 -16.31 25.30
C THR A 83 -13.80 -15.19 25.25
N ASN A 84 -13.78 -14.23 26.17
CA ASN A 84 -14.83 -13.24 26.39
C ASN A 84 -14.59 -11.89 25.71
N ALA A 85 -13.40 -11.61 25.20
CA ALA A 85 -13.15 -10.41 24.42
C ALA A 85 -13.98 -10.46 23.11
N LYS A 86 -14.90 -9.50 22.96
CA LYS A 86 -15.84 -9.44 21.82
C LYS A 86 -15.31 -8.59 20.67
N GLY A 87 -14.31 -7.77 20.94
CA GLY A 87 -13.74 -6.80 20.01
C GLY A 87 -12.47 -7.29 19.30
N ILE A 88 -11.85 -6.39 18.57
CA ILE A 88 -10.62 -6.63 17.79
C ILE A 88 -9.42 -6.98 18.69
N GLU A 89 -9.44 -6.55 19.94
CA GLU A 89 -8.41 -6.79 20.94
C GLU A 89 -8.07 -8.26 21.11
N ARG A 90 -9.05 -9.15 20.90
CA ARG A 90 -8.83 -10.61 20.93
C ARG A 90 -7.84 -11.12 19.88
N LEU A 91 -7.60 -10.33 18.83
CA LEU A 91 -6.69 -10.67 17.75
C LEU A 91 -5.32 -9.99 17.91
N ASN A 92 -5.15 -9.15 18.93
CA ASN A 92 -3.97 -8.30 19.07
C ASN A 92 -2.87 -8.89 19.97
N HIS A 93 -3.06 -10.10 20.48
CA HIS A 93 -2.03 -10.77 21.26
C HIS A 93 -0.99 -11.40 20.34
N LEU A 94 0.16 -10.79 20.26
CA LEU A 94 1.28 -11.22 19.41
C LEU A 94 2.52 -11.65 20.22
N GLY A 95 2.39 -11.72 21.57
CA GLY A 95 3.52 -11.95 22.46
C GLY A 95 4.42 -10.72 22.61
N THR A 96 5.68 -10.93 22.92
CA THR A 96 6.66 -9.83 23.05
C THR A 96 6.97 -9.23 21.68
N ASN A 97 6.80 -7.91 21.57
CA ASN A 97 7.04 -7.16 20.33
C ASN A 97 7.88 -5.89 20.59
N PRO A 98 8.46 -5.27 19.56
CA PRO A 98 9.25 -4.06 19.69
C PRO A 98 8.36 -2.83 19.92
N VAL A 99 7.97 -2.56 21.17
CA VAL A 99 7.05 -1.50 21.58
C VAL A 99 7.45 -0.12 21.04
N HIS A 100 8.77 0.19 20.95
CA HIS A 100 9.27 1.45 20.42
C HIS A 100 8.79 1.73 18.98
N ALA A 101 8.69 0.69 18.14
CA ALA A 101 8.20 0.84 16.78
C ALA A 101 6.70 1.19 16.74
N HIS A 102 5.90 0.61 17.63
CA HIS A 102 4.48 0.97 17.76
C HIS A 102 4.29 2.38 18.31
N LEU A 103 5.09 2.80 19.30
CA LEU A 103 5.01 4.16 19.85
C LEU A 103 5.32 5.24 18.79
N ALA A 104 6.18 4.95 17.83
CA ALA A 104 6.51 5.87 16.75
C ALA A 104 5.38 6.11 15.73
N ILE A 105 4.29 5.32 15.77
CA ILE A 105 3.14 5.50 14.86
C ILE A 105 2.54 6.90 15.00
N GLN A 106 2.37 7.37 16.24
CA GLN A 106 1.77 8.71 16.49
C GLN A 106 2.63 9.83 15.90
N ASP A 107 3.95 9.73 16.03
CA ASP A 107 4.86 10.73 15.49
C ASP A 107 4.86 10.72 13.96
N ALA A 108 4.83 9.54 13.35
CA ALA A 108 4.74 9.39 11.90
C ALA A 108 3.40 9.97 11.36
N VAL A 109 2.29 9.72 12.04
CA VAL A 109 0.98 10.31 11.69
C VAL A 109 1.03 11.83 11.81
N ASN A 110 1.56 12.35 12.93
CA ASN A 110 1.69 13.80 13.14
C ASN A 110 2.57 14.44 12.07
N PHE A 111 3.66 13.80 11.70
CA PHE A 111 4.54 14.27 10.61
C PHE A 111 3.80 14.27 9.26
N TYR A 112 3.10 13.18 8.93
CA TYR A 112 2.30 13.07 7.71
C TYR A 112 1.24 14.17 7.61
N LEU A 113 0.52 14.43 8.70
CA LEU A 113 -0.49 15.49 8.76
C LEU A 113 0.13 16.90 8.63
N LYS A 114 1.29 17.15 9.26
CA LYS A 114 2.03 18.43 9.11
C LYS A 114 2.53 18.65 7.69
N LEU A 115 2.98 17.58 7.03
CA LEU A 115 3.41 17.64 5.62
C LEU A 115 2.24 18.00 4.70
N GLY A 116 1.05 17.57 5.06
CA GLY A 116 -0.20 17.69 4.31
C GLY A 116 -0.39 16.51 3.36
N PRO A 117 -1.38 15.65 3.62
CA PRO A 117 -1.67 14.46 2.80
C PRO A 117 -1.77 14.75 1.30
N SER A 118 -2.66 15.67 0.92
CA SER A 118 -2.87 16.07 -0.48
C SER A 118 -1.62 16.68 -1.11
N ARG A 119 -0.83 17.45 -0.35
CA ARG A 119 0.44 18.01 -0.83
C ARG A 119 1.46 16.92 -1.11
N LYS A 120 1.56 15.93 -0.23
CA LYS A 120 2.44 14.76 -0.43
C LYS A 120 2.02 14.00 -1.68
N GLU A 121 0.74 13.66 -1.79
CA GLU A 121 0.20 12.93 -2.94
C GLU A 121 0.47 13.69 -4.25
N ALA A 122 0.15 14.98 -4.31
CA ALA A 122 0.40 15.81 -5.49
C ALA A 122 1.88 15.79 -5.90
N ARG A 123 2.80 15.88 -4.93
CA ARG A 123 4.25 15.80 -5.22
C ARG A 123 4.67 14.43 -5.74
N LEU A 124 4.14 13.36 -5.17
CA LEU A 124 4.43 11.99 -5.62
C LEU A 124 3.94 11.76 -7.05
N ARG A 125 2.73 12.18 -7.37
CA ARG A 125 2.16 12.11 -8.73
C ARG A 125 2.98 12.95 -9.72
N TYR A 126 3.37 14.16 -9.33
CA TYR A 126 4.23 15.02 -10.16
C TYR A 126 5.55 14.34 -10.49
N LEU A 127 6.25 13.79 -9.49
CA LEU A 127 7.54 13.14 -9.69
C LEU A 127 7.44 11.94 -10.61
N GLN A 128 6.42 11.10 -10.41
CA GLN A 128 6.17 9.95 -11.27
C GLN A 128 5.89 10.37 -12.72
N GLN A 129 5.02 11.36 -12.93
CA GLN A 129 4.66 11.83 -14.26
C GLN A 129 5.80 12.61 -14.94
N TYR A 130 6.64 13.27 -14.16
CA TYR A 130 7.75 14.09 -14.69
C TYR A 130 8.65 13.28 -15.62
N TRP A 131 9.03 12.09 -15.24
CA TRP A 131 9.90 11.25 -16.07
C TRP A 131 9.10 10.30 -16.99
N THR A 132 7.98 9.74 -16.55
CA THR A 132 7.22 8.78 -17.37
C THR A 132 6.70 9.42 -18.66
N LYS A 133 6.27 10.67 -18.63
CA LYS A 133 5.84 11.40 -19.83
C LYS A 133 6.97 11.60 -20.83
N GLN A 134 8.20 11.77 -20.37
CA GLN A 134 9.36 11.98 -21.24
C GLN A 134 9.80 10.70 -21.95
N VAL A 135 9.68 9.56 -21.28
CA VAL A 135 10.16 8.29 -21.82
C VAL A 135 9.09 7.49 -22.57
N ARG A 136 7.81 7.73 -22.29
CA ARG A 136 6.69 6.94 -22.83
C ARG A 136 6.65 6.85 -24.35
N ASN A 137 7.09 7.88 -25.06
CA ASN A 137 7.08 7.96 -26.51
C ASN A 137 8.42 7.59 -27.17
N ILE A 138 9.41 7.14 -26.38
CA ILE A 138 10.70 6.70 -26.93
C ILE A 138 10.51 5.28 -27.48
N PRO A 139 10.88 5.03 -28.76
CA PRO A 139 10.79 3.70 -29.35
C PRO A 139 11.54 2.65 -28.53
N GLY A 140 10.92 1.49 -28.32
CA GLY A 140 11.47 0.39 -27.52
C GLY A 140 11.33 0.55 -26.00
N ILE A 141 10.74 1.65 -25.51
CA ILE A 141 10.41 1.80 -24.09
C ILE A 141 8.93 1.50 -23.84
N GLN A 142 8.67 0.68 -22.83
CA GLN A 142 7.32 0.32 -22.38
C GLN A 142 7.11 0.82 -20.94
N VAL A 143 6.16 1.74 -20.74
CA VAL A 143 5.71 2.16 -19.40
C VAL A 143 4.44 1.39 -19.08
N ASN A 144 4.55 0.38 -18.19
CA ASN A 144 3.45 -0.51 -17.83
C ASN A 144 2.45 0.11 -16.84
N THR A 145 2.81 1.25 -16.26
CA THR A 145 1.91 2.00 -15.37
C THR A 145 0.83 2.71 -16.18
N PRO A 146 -0.45 2.65 -15.78
CA PRO A 146 -1.53 3.38 -16.43
C PRO A 146 -1.22 4.86 -16.59
N GLU A 147 -1.65 5.46 -17.70
CA GLU A 147 -1.47 6.90 -17.95
C GLU A 147 -2.52 7.75 -17.22
N ASP A 148 -3.69 7.19 -17.00
CA ASP A 148 -4.76 7.84 -16.23
C ASP A 148 -4.29 8.17 -14.82
N SER A 149 -4.27 9.45 -14.48
CA SER A 149 -3.81 9.98 -13.19
C SER A 149 -4.59 9.45 -11.98
N MET A 150 -5.82 9.02 -12.17
CA MET A 150 -6.63 8.40 -11.09
C MET A 150 -6.19 6.96 -10.80
N ARG A 151 -5.43 6.35 -11.69
CA ARG A 151 -5.04 4.95 -11.62
C ARG A 151 -3.58 4.70 -11.26
N HIS A 152 -2.83 5.73 -10.91
CA HIS A 152 -1.44 5.62 -10.42
C HIS A 152 -1.14 6.71 -9.38
N CYS A 153 -0.01 6.57 -8.68
CA CYS A 153 0.54 7.64 -7.82
C CYS A 153 2.07 7.68 -7.98
N ALA A 154 2.87 7.31 -6.98
CA ALA A 154 4.32 7.43 -7.04
C ALA A 154 5.02 6.30 -7.80
N ILE A 155 4.46 5.08 -7.74
CA ILE A 155 5.09 3.89 -8.31
C ILE A 155 4.87 3.89 -9.83
N ALA A 156 5.95 3.64 -10.57
CA ALA A 156 5.87 3.36 -12.00
C ALA A 156 6.78 2.19 -12.38
N ASN A 157 6.41 1.51 -13.46
CA ASN A 157 7.15 0.39 -14.01
C ASN A 157 7.50 0.69 -15.47
N VAL A 158 8.77 0.49 -15.81
CA VAL A 158 9.30 0.70 -17.15
C VAL A 158 10.11 -0.51 -17.59
N GLY A 159 10.01 -0.86 -18.85
CA GLY A 159 10.83 -1.86 -19.52
C GLY A 159 11.44 -1.30 -20.79
N ILE A 160 12.47 -1.97 -21.30
CA ILE A 160 13.11 -1.71 -22.59
C ILE A 160 13.15 -3.03 -23.34
N ASP A 161 12.70 -3.04 -24.59
CA ASP A 161 12.57 -4.26 -25.40
C ASP A 161 13.90 -5.00 -25.60
N THR A 162 15.03 -4.28 -25.57
CA THR A 162 16.36 -4.81 -25.81
C THR A 162 17.10 -5.33 -24.60
N LEU A 163 16.56 -5.12 -23.38
CA LEU A 163 17.22 -5.46 -22.12
C LEU A 163 16.29 -6.25 -21.20
N LYS A 164 16.84 -7.24 -20.51
CA LYS A 164 16.14 -7.88 -19.40
C LYS A 164 16.01 -6.91 -18.23
N PRO A 165 14.94 -6.98 -17.41
CA PRO A 165 14.72 -6.07 -16.27
C PRO A 165 15.93 -5.96 -15.31
N ALA A 166 16.55 -7.08 -14.95
CA ALA A 166 17.71 -7.10 -14.08
C ALA A 166 18.95 -6.42 -14.70
N GLU A 167 19.12 -6.53 -16.02
CA GLU A 167 20.22 -5.84 -16.73
C GLU A 167 19.95 -4.35 -16.81
N LEU A 168 18.71 -3.95 -17.08
CA LEU A 168 18.32 -2.53 -17.06
C LEU A 168 18.57 -1.93 -15.67
N ALA A 169 18.10 -2.58 -14.59
CA ALA A 169 18.32 -2.13 -13.23
C ALA A 169 19.81 -1.98 -12.90
N LYS A 170 20.63 -2.99 -13.29
CA LYS A 170 22.08 -2.94 -13.09
C LYS A 170 22.72 -1.75 -13.81
N ARG A 171 22.40 -1.51 -15.08
CA ARG A 171 22.95 -0.37 -15.84
C ARG A 171 22.51 0.97 -15.26
N LEU A 172 21.24 1.09 -14.88
CA LEU A 172 20.75 2.31 -14.23
C LEU A 172 21.51 2.62 -12.94
N MET A 173 21.84 1.58 -12.16
CA MET A 173 22.62 1.76 -10.93
C MET A 173 24.10 2.06 -11.22
N ASP A 174 24.75 1.26 -12.06
CA ASP A 174 26.20 1.35 -12.29
C ASP A 174 26.59 2.63 -13.04
N ASP A 175 25.85 2.99 -14.08
CA ASP A 175 26.20 4.07 -14.99
C ASP A 175 25.62 5.42 -14.55
N TYR A 176 24.47 5.42 -13.88
CA TYR A 176 23.69 6.63 -13.57
C TYR A 176 23.34 6.78 -12.09
N GLN A 177 23.69 5.83 -11.25
CA GLN A 177 23.33 5.81 -9.82
C GLN A 177 21.81 5.93 -9.56
N ILE A 178 21.02 5.37 -10.46
CA ILE A 178 19.55 5.30 -10.34
C ILE A 178 19.19 3.94 -9.76
N TYR A 179 18.67 3.97 -8.55
CA TYR A 179 18.16 2.78 -7.85
C TYR A 179 16.72 2.48 -8.30
N THR A 180 16.40 1.19 -8.62
CA THR A 180 15.08 0.74 -9.08
C THR A 180 14.58 -0.48 -8.34
#